data_84b75b106a2d48aeebd583c8a95a5a62
#
_entry.id   84b75b106a2d48aeebd583c8a95a5a62
#
_cell.length_a   1.000
_cell.length_b   1.000
_cell.length_c   1.000
_cell.angle_alpha   90.00
_cell.angle_beta   90.00
_cell.angle_gamma   90.00
#
_symmetry.space_group_name_H-M   'P 1'
#
loop_
_entity.id
_entity.type
_entity.pdbx_description
1 polymer ?
#
loop_
_entity_poly.entity_id
_entity_poly.type
_entity_poly.pdbx_seq_one_letter_code
_entity_poly.pdbx_strand_id
1 'polypeptide(L)'
;MAFIEKINEYKDNIEALQAIDSMEVYRWMISLGQKLSDDPLSMEGRLPKNQVSYCQFELYVDWEDDRFKAYSDALIAGGYAYMLLDIFNASRLDEARLITTDHFRAIKMDELLSMNRTNGFYQMIEMMQTRLPTV
;
A
#
# COMPACT_ATOMS: atom_id res chain seq x y z
N MET A 1 -18.04 1.02 5.43
CA MET A 1 -17.20 1.82 4.52
C MET A 1 -16.32 0.89 3.71
N ALA A 2 -16.14 1.16 2.45
CA ALA A 2 -15.40 0.29 1.54
C ALA A 2 -13.98 -0.01 2.00
N PHE A 3 -13.27 0.99 2.53
CA PHE A 3 -11.89 0.76 2.98
C PHE A 3 -11.81 -0.18 4.19
N ILE A 4 -12.80 -0.15 5.08
CA ILE A 4 -12.83 -1.08 6.23
C ILE A 4 -13.05 -2.51 5.76
N GLU A 5 -13.97 -2.70 4.80
CA GLU A 5 -14.22 -4.01 4.21
C GLU A 5 -12.97 -4.55 3.50
N LYS A 6 -12.28 -3.69 2.74
CA LYS A 6 -11.04 -4.05 2.06
C LYS A 6 -9.93 -4.42 3.06
N ILE A 7 -9.74 -3.64 4.10
CA ILE A 7 -8.75 -3.94 5.15
C ILE A 7 -9.04 -5.31 5.78
N ASN A 8 -10.30 -5.58 6.06
CA ASN A 8 -10.68 -6.87 6.64
C ASN A 8 -10.43 -8.03 5.68
N GLU A 9 -10.70 -7.84 4.39
CA GLU A 9 -10.39 -8.84 3.36
C GLU A 9 -8.90 -9.16 3.32
N TYR A 10 -8.04 -8.12 3.33
CA TYR A 10 -6.60 -8.30 3.35
C TYR A 10 -6.13 -8.98 4.63
N LYS A 11 -6.66 -8.57 5.78
CA LYS A 11 -6.36 -9.18 7.06
C LYS A 11 -6.68 -10.67 7.05
N ASP A 12 -7.87 -11.03 6.60
CA ASP A 12 -8.32 -12.42 6.55
C ASP A 12 -7.46 -13.25 5.60
N ASN A 13 -7.10 -12.70 4.44
CA ASN A 13 -6.21 -13.36 3.49
C ASN A 13 -4.83 -13.62 4.10
N ILE A 14 -4.26 -12.63 4.77
CA ILE A 14 -2.95 -12.75 5.40
C ILE A 14 -2.99 -13.81 6.51
N GLU A 15 -4.01 -13.79 7.35
CA GLU A 15 -4.16 -14.77 8.43
C GLU A 15 -4.30 -16.19 7.88
N ALA A 16 -5.07 -16.36 6.81
CA ALA A 16 -5.26 -17.66 6.17
C ALA A 16 -3.94 -18.19 5.57
N LEU A 17 -3.17 -17.33 4.91
CA LEU A 17 -1.90 -17.71 4.32
C LEU A 17 -0.85 -18.00 5.38
N GLN A 18 -0.80 -17.20 6.45
CA GLN A 18 0.11 -17.43 7.57
C GLN A 18 -0.15 -18.75 8.27
N ALA A 19 -1.40 -19.19 8.35
CA ALA A 19 -1.77 -20.47 8.94
C ALA A 19 -1.18 -21.64 8.14
N ILE A 20 -0.89 -21.44 6.84
CA ILE A 20 -0.24 -22.45 6.01
C ILE A 20 1.28 -22.36 6.20
N ASP A 21 1.88 -21.20 5.89
CA ASP A 21 3.32 -20.96 5.96
C ASP A 21 3.56 -19.47 5.77
N SER A 22 4.48 -18.88 6.52
CA SER A 22 4.86 -17.47 6.36
C SER A 22 5.35 -17.15 4.94
N MET A 23 5.97 -18.10 4.25
CA MET A 23 6.42 -17.93 2.86
C MET A 23 5.26 -17.72 1.88
N GLU A 24 4.08 -18.24 2.20
CA GLU A 24 2.90 -18.02 1.36
C GLU A 24 2.47 -16.56 1.36
N VAL A 25 2.63 -15.87 2.50
CA VAL A 25 2.36 -14.43 2.58
C VAL A 25 3.29 -13.67 1.64
N TYR A 26 4.58 -13.99 1.65
CA TYR A 26 5.55 -13.32 0.77
C TYR A 26 5.27 -13.58 -0.71
N ARG A 27 4.93 -14.80 -1.07
CA ARG A 27 4.56 -15.13 -2.45
C ARG A 27 3.36 -14.34 -2.92
N TRP A 28 2.37 -14.22 -2.06
CA TRP A 28 1.18 -13.44 -2.33
C TRP A 28 1.52 -11.95 -2.48
N MET A 29 2.36 -11.41 -1.59
CA MET A 29 2.82 -10.02 -1.70
C MET A 29 3.53 -9.76 -3.03
N ILE A 30 4.38 -10.67 -3.46
CA ILE A 30 5.06 -10.57 -4.76
C ILE A 30 4.04 -10.55 -5.90
N SER A 31 3.01 -11.37 -5.82
CA SER A 31 1.95 -11.37 -6.84
C SER A 31 1.17 -10.05 -6.89
N LEU A 32 0.95 -9.42 -5.74
CA LEU A 32 0.35 -8.09 -5.69
C LEU A 32 1.26 -7.04 -6.34
N GLY A 33 2.56 -7.12 -6.09
CA GLY A 33 3.54 -6.23 -6.71
C GLY A 33 3.55 -6.34 -8.23
N GLN A 34 3.33 -7.52 -8.77
CA GLN A 34 3.19 -7.72 -10.21
C GLN A 34 1.95 -7.01 -10.77
N LYS A 35 0.86 -6.99 -10.00
CA LYS A 35 -0.35 -6.23 -10.39
C LYS A 35 -0.09 -4.74 -10.41
N LEU A 36 0.76 -4.24 -9.52
CA LEU A 36 1.13 -2.83 -9.50
C LEU A 36 1.74 -2.40 -10.83
N SER A 37 2.55 -3.26 -11.44
CA SER A 37 3.23 -2.95 -12.69
C SER A 37 2.29 -2.87 -13.90
N ASP A 38 1.05 -3.29 -13.79
CA ASP A 38 0.08 -3.20 -14.90
C ASP A 38 -0.41 -1.76 -15.12
N ASP A 39 -0.37 -0.92 -14.09
CA ASP A 39 -0.80 0.48 -14.18
C ASP A 39 0.05 1.34 -13.22
N PRO A 40 1.35 1.50 -13.51
CA PRO A 40 2.26 2.17 -12.60
C PRO A 40 2.10 3.69 -12.66
N LEU A 41 2.60 4.36 -11.61
CA LEU A 41 2.74 5.80 -11.61
C LEU A 41 3.61 6.23 -12.80
N SER A 42 3.22 7.30 -13.47
CA SER A 42 3.96 7.83 -14.62
C SER A 42 5.40 8.18 -14.23
N MET A 43 6.29 8.24 -15.21
CA MET A 43 7.68 8.66 -14.96
C MET A 43 7.74 10.09 -14.43
N GLU A 44 6.85 10.95 -14.91
CA GLU A 44 6.74 12.35 -14.45
C GLU A 44 6.34 12.43 -12.97
N GLY A 45 5.63 11.43 -12.48
CA GLY A 45 5.21 11.35 -11.07
C GLY A 45 6.27 10.79 -10.13
N ARG A 46 7.35 10.21 -10.67
CA ARG A 46 8.41 9.59 -9.86
C ARG A 46 9.41 10.65 -9.40
N LEU A 47 8.91 11.62 -8.66
CA LEU A 47 9.69 12.75 -8.15
C LEU A 47 10.11 12.50 -6.71
N PRO A 48 11.21 13.13 -6.25
CA PRO A 48 11.64 12.97 -4.85
C PRO A 48 10.55 13.26 -3.82
N LYS A 49 9.67 14.24 -4.08
CA LYS A 49 8.56 14.57 -3.18
C LYS A 49 7.55 13.43 -3.04
N ASN A 50 7.49 12.52 -4.00
CA ASN A 50 6.57 11.39 -4.03
C ASN A 50 7.23 10.09 -3.60
N GLN A 51 8.49 10.14 -3.20
CA GLN A 51 9.25 8.97 -2.78
C GLN A 51 8.93 8.61 -1.33
N VAL A 52 8.71 7.31 -1.09
CA VAL A 52 8.63 6.76 0.25
C VAL A 52 10.07 6.57 0.75
N SER A 53 10.59 7.57 1.47
CA SER A 53 12.01 7.67 1.78
C SER A 53 12.52 6.60 2.77
N TYR A 54 11.64 6.02 3.58
CA TYR A 54 12.01 4.94 4.50
C TYR A 54 12.16 3.59 3.79
N CYS A 55 11.76 3.50 2.53
CA CYS A 55 12.00 2.31 1.74
C CYS A 55 13.43 2.32 1.21
N GLN A 56 14.14 1.18 1.31
CA GLN A 56 15.51 1.05 0.79
C GLN A 56 15.57 1.04 -0.74
N PHE A 57 14.46 0.73 -1.37
CA PHE A 57 14.33 0.62 -2.82
C PHE A 57 13.46 1.75 -3.33
N GLU A 58 13.34 1.88 -4.65
CA GLU A 58 12.46 2.86 -5.23
C GLU A 58 11.01 2.53 -4.93
N LEU A 59 10.30 3.48 -4.35
CA LEU A 59 8.87 3.41 -4.13
C LEU A 59 8.33 4.82 -4.16
N TYR A 60 7.44 5.10 -5.11
CA TYR A 60 6.83 6.41 -5.30
C TYR A 60 5.31 6.26 -5.31
N VAL A 61 4.60 7.26 -4.80
CA VAL A 61 3.14 7.29 -4.79
C VAL A 61 2.68 8.72 -5.04
N ASP A 62 1.62 8.85 -5.83
CA ASP A 62 0.95 10.14 -6.03
C ASP A 62 -0.49 9.90 -6.51
N TRP A 63 -1.27 10.97 -6.43
CA TRP A 63 -2.60 11.03 -7.03
C TRP A 63 -2.45 11.42 -8.50
N GLU A 64 -2.91 10.56 -9.39
CA GLU A 64 -2.76 10.73 -10.83
C GLU A 64 -3.94 10.07 -11.53
N ASP A 65 -4.56 10.75 -12.51
CA ASP A 65 -5.72 10.24 -13.26
C ASP A 65 -6.89 9.83 -12.33
N ASP A 66 -7.19 10.69 -11.36
CA ASP A 66 -8.31 10.55 -10.42
C ASP A 66 -8.21 9.33 -9.49
N ARG A 67 -7.01 8.81 -9.28
CA ARG A 67 -6.76 7.73 -8.33
C ARG A 67 -5.30 7.72 -7.87
N PHE A 68 -5.01 6.97 -6.84
CA PHE A 68 -3.62 6.73 -6.45
C PHE A 68 -2.97 5.74 -7.42
N LYS A 69 -1.74 6.05 -7.78
CA LYS A 69 -0.84 5.16 -8.50
C LYS A 69 0.50 5.14 -7.81
N ALA A 70 1.23 4.06 -7.98
CA ALA A 70 2.55 3.89 -7.39
C ALA A 70 3.49 3.20 -8.37
N TYR A 71 4.77 3.34 -8.12
CA TYR A 71 5.83 2.60 -8.80
C TYR A 71 6.84 2.10 -7.79
N SER A 72 7.29 0.87 -7.95
CA SER A 72 8.38 0.31 -7.16
C SER A 72 9.18 -0.69 -8.00
N ASP A 73 10.48 -0.74 -7.77
CA ASP A 73 11.36 -1.77 -8.32
C ASP A 73 11.53 -2.95 -7.33
N ALA A 74 10.95 -2.87 -6.15
CA ALA A 74 11.07 -3.89 -5.10
C ALA A 74 9.82 -4.77 -5.07
N LEU A 75 10.02 -6.08 -4.97
CA LEU A 75 8.92 -7.05 -5.02
C LEU A 75 7.97 -6.93 -3.84
N ILE A 76 8.50 -6.89 -2.62
CA ILE A 76 7.68 -6.84 -1.41
C ILE A 76 7.06 -5.45 -1.22
N ALA A 77 7.85 -4.40 -1.41
CA ALA A 77 7.33 -3.03 -1.30
C ALA A 77 6.25 -2.76 -2.36
N GLY A 78 6.43 -3.26 -3.59
CA GLY A 78 5.40 -3.21 -4.61
C GLY A 78 4.12 -3.90 -4.18
N GLY A 79 4.24 -5.00 -3.44
CA GLY A 79 3.08 -5.74 -2.93
C GLY A 79 2.28 -4.93 -1.93
N TYR A 80 2.92 -4.40 -0.89
CA TYR A 80 2.18 -3.61 0.08
C TYR A 80 1.69 -2.29 -0.51
N ALA A 81 2.42 -1.73 -1.47
CA ALA A 81 1.96 -0.55 -2.19
C ALA A 81 0.65 -0.83 -2.94
N TYR A 82 0.57 -1.94 -3.66
CA TYR A 82 -0.66 -2.34 -4.34
C TYR A 82 -1.83 -2.47 -3.36
N MET A 83 -1.59 -3.12 -2.22
CA MET A 83 -2.61 -3.28 -1.20
C MET A 83 -3.14 -1.92 -0.72
N LEU A 84 -2.24 -0.97 -0.46
CA LEU A 84 -2.64 0.37 -0.03
C LEU A 84 -3.42 1.10 -1.11
N LEU A 85 -2.98 1.02 -2.38
CA LEU A 85 -3.72 1.62 -3.49
C LEU A 85 -5.14 1.04 -3.59
N ASP A 86 -5.27 -0.27 -3.47
CA ASP A 86 -6.56 -0.94 -3.57
C ASP A 86 -7.52 -0.46 -2.47
N ILE A 87 -7.01 -0.34 -1.25
CA ILE A 87 -7.82 0.11 -0.10
C ILE A 87 -8.26 1.56 -0.29
N PHE A 88 -7.34 2.47 -0.62
CA PHE A 88 -7.66 3.88 -0.80
C PHE A 88 -8.56 4.11 -2.02
N ASN A 89 -8.25 3.46 -3.14
CA ASN A 89 -9.00 3.67 -4.39
C ASN A 89 -10.40 3.02 -4.36
N ALA A 90 -10.65 2.08 -3.47
CA ALA A 90 -11.97 1.48 -3.31
C ALA A 90 -12.96 2.43 -2.64
N SER A 91 -12.48 3.47 -1.96
CA SER A 91 -13.31 4.38 -1.18
C SER A 91 -13.58 5.67 -1.93
N ARG A 92 -14.73 6.28 -1.65
CA ARG A 92 -15.03 7.65 -2.09
C ARG A 92 -14.08 8.60 -1.36
N LEU A 93 -13.82 9.77 -1.95
CA LEU A 93 -12.89 10.74 -1.39
C LEU A 93 -13.21 11.16 0.04
N ASP A 94 -14.50 11.37 0.33
CA ASP A 94 -14.93 11.74 1.68
C ASP A 94 -14.64 10.64 2.71
N GLU A 95 -14.76 9.38 2.31
CA GLU A 95 -14.43 8.24 3.17
C GLU A 95 -12.92 7.99 3.23
N ALA A 96 -12.22 8.13 2.11
CA ALA A 96 -10.76 7.93 2.07
C ALA A 96 -10.04 8.88 3.03
N ARG A 97 -10.57 10.08 3.26
CA ARG A 97 -10.01 11.03 4.23
C ARG A 97 -10.08 10.53 5.67
N LEU A 98 -10.93 9.58 5.96
CA LEU A 98 -11.06 8.98 7.29
C LEU A 98 -10.03 7.87 7.55
N ILE A 99 -9.33 7.43 6.52
CA ILE A 99 -8.32 6.36 6.66
C ILE A 99 -7.15 6.88 7.47
N THR A 100 -6.78 6.17 8.52
CA THR A 100 -5.64 6.50 9.38
C THR A 100 -4.71 5.29 9.48
N THR A 101 -3.50 5.51 9.96
CA THR A 101 -2.55 4.43 10.21
C THR A 101 -3.09 3.40 11.21
N ASP A 102 -3.92 3.85 12.16
CA ASP A 102 -4.51 2.96 13.16
C ASP A 102 -5.41 1.88 12.55
N HIS A 103 -6.08 2.18 11.43
CA HIS A 103 -6.91 1.20 10.73
C HIS A 103 -6.11 -0.02 10.25
N PHE A 104 -4.80 0.13 10.05
CA PHE A 104 -3.93 -0.93 9.52
C PHE A 104 -3.26 -1.76 10.60
N ARG A 105 -3.38 -1.39 11.87
CA ARG A 105 -2.71 -2.08 12.97
C ARG A 105 -3.16 -3.54 13.11
N ALA A 106 -4.41 -3.83 12.81
CA ALA A 106 -4.95 -5.17 12.86
C ALA A 106 -4.30 -6.14 11.86
N ILE A 107 -3.70 -5.62 10.78
CA ILE A 107 -2.99 -6.43 9.78
C ILE A 107 -1.64 -6.93 10.32
N LYS A 108 -1.07 -6.21 11.30
CA LYS A 108 0.19 -6.59 11.97
C LYS A 108 1.36 -6.73 11.01
N MET A 109 1.54 -5.70 10.15
CA MET A 109 2.63 -5.70 9.19
C MET A 109 4.01 -5.73 9.85
N ASP A 110 4.12 -5.25 11.08
CA ASP A 110 5.35 -5.31 11.87
C ASP A 110 5.79 -6.75 12.18
N GLU A 111 4.86 -7.70 12.18
CA GLU A 111 5.17 -9.13 12.35
C GLU A 111 5.56 -9.80 11.03
N LEU A 112 5.17 -9.20 9.89
CA LEU A 112 5.36 -9.77 8.56
C LEU A 112 6.58 -9.20 7.85
N LEU A 113 6.90 -7.93 8.10
CA LEU A 113 7.91 -7.17 7.37
C LEU A 113 9.07 -6.81 8.29
N SER A 114 10.24 -6.57 7.69
CA SER A 114 11.36 -5.96 8.40
C SER A 114 10.93 -4.58 8.94
N MET A 115 11.70 -4.06 9.90
CA MET A 115 11.43 -2.72 10.45
C MET A 115 11.42 -1.65 9.37
N ASN A 116 12.39 -1.68 8.45
CA ASN A 116 12.46 -0.69 7.36
C ASN A 116 11.25 -0.76 6.44
N ARG A 117 10.79 -1.97 6.10
CA ARG A 117 9.60 -2.14 5.26
C ARG A 117 8.34 -1.71 5.97
N THR A 118 8.23 -2.01 7.26
CA THR A 118 7.09 -1.57 8.09
C THR A 118 7.04 -0.05 8.16
N ASN A 119 8.18 0.61 8.36
CA ASN A 119 8.26 2.06 8.38
C ASN A 119 7.85 2.66 7.03
N GLY A 120 8.29 2.06 5.93
CA GLY A 120 7.87 2.48 4.59
C GLY A 120 6.38 2.33 4.36
N PHE A 121 5.79 1.24 4.82
CA PHE A 121 4.36 0.99 4.74
C PHE A 121 3.56 2.10 5.42
N TYR A 122 3.89 2.43 6.66
CA TYR A 122 3.18 3.48 7.40
C TYR A 122 3.45 4.88 6.85
N GLN A 123 4.68 5.15 6.41
CA GLN A 123 4.99 6.42 5.74
C GLN A 123 4.13 6.60 4.49
N MET A 124 3.97 5.55 3.70
CA MET A 124 3.16 5.62 2.48
C MET A 124 1.71 5.96 2.79
N ILE A 125 1.12 5.39 3.85
CA ILE A 125 -0.24 5.73 4.28
C ILE A 125 -0.35 7.22 4.56
N GLU A 126 0.58 7.77 5.33
CA GLU A 126 0.58 9.20 5.67
C GLU A 126 0.73 10.08 4.43
N MET A 127 1.60 9.68 3.50
CA MET A 127 1.76 10.40 2.24
C MET A 127 0.47 10.39 1.42
N MET A 128 -0.20 9.25 1.33
CA MET A 128 -1.46 9.15 0.58
C MET A 128 -2.53 10.06 1.17
N GLN A 129 -2.60 10.17 2.49
CA GLN A 129 -3.52 11.10 3.14
C GLN A 129 -3.26 12.54 2.72
N THR A 130 -2.01 12.94 2.60
CA THR A 130 -1.66 14.31 2.20
C THR A 130 -1.88 14.58 0.71
N ARG A 131 -1.93 13.54 -0.12
CA ARG A 131 -2.10 13.65 -1.56
C ARG A 131 -3.56 13.56 -2.01
N LEU A 132 -4.50 13.28 -1.12
CA LEU A 132 -5.92 13.27 -1.47
C LEU A 132 -6.34 14.66 -1.95
N PRO A 133 -7.05 14.74 -3.08
CA PRO A 133 -7.48 16.05 -3.57
C PRO A 133 -8.51 16.67 -2.62
N THR A 134 -8.46 17.99 -2.51
CA THR A 134 -9.49 18.73 -1.80
C THR A 134 -10.72 18.89 -2.71
N VAL A 135 -11.86 18.61 -2.16
CA VAL A 135 -13.13 18.73 -2.90
C VAL A 135 -13.79 20.06 -2.54
#